data_4006444044ce7271eb9efb5d1e891c0c
#
_entry.id   4006444044ce7271eb9efb5d1e891c0c
#
_cell.length_a   1.000
_cell.length_b   1.000
_cell.length_c   1.000
_cell.angle_alpha   90.00
_cell.angle_beta   90.00
_cell.angle_gamma   90.00
#
_symmetry.space_group_name_H-M   'P 1'
#
loop_
_entity.id
_entity.type
_entity.pdbx_description
1 polymer ?
#
loop_
_entity_poly.entity_id
_entity_poly.type
_entity_poly.pdbx_seq_one_letter_code
_entity_poly.pdbx_strand_id
1 'polypeptide(L)'
;MLSVVEIEEMVRSMDRIVKFFGSSLKEESEVKETIRRLEGRQQDILHEFEFSILSRKQRDILAKELKYIRVERRNAKNILELLEPFTQQAKTKNSLCSGVAAVANRVREVKKEQDERVYGPRDKNGELKLKSSNHYEIIPTDNVHKFKVRKK
;
A
#
# COMPACT_ATOMS: atom_id res chain seq x y z
N MET A 1 -19.17 -35.40 7.26
CA MET A 1 -18.42 -36.06 6.16
C MET A 1 -18.36 -35.06 5.02
N LEU A 2 -17.16 -34.71 4.53
CA LEU A 2 -17.02 -33.75 3.41
C LEU A 2 -17.62 -34.38 2.14
N SER A 3 -18.38 -33.61 1.38
CA SER A 3 -18.88 -34.00 0.07
C SER A 3 -17.78 -33.91 -1.00
N VAL A 4 -17.95 -34.60 -2.11
CA VAL A 4 -17.01 -34.53 -3.25
C VAL A 4 -16.87 -33.08 -3.75
N VAL A 5 -17.99 -32.33 -3.76
CA VAL A 5 -18.02 -30.92 -4.19
C VAL A 5 -17.15 -30.04 -3.28
N GLU A 6 -17.24 -30.21 -1.98
CA GLU A 6 -16.40 -29.47 -1.02
C GLU A 6 -14.90 -29.80 -1.18
N ILE A 7 -14.57 -31.06 -1.47
CA ILE A 7 -13.19 -31.47 -1.76
C ILE A 7 -12.67 -30.81 -3.04
N GLU A 8 -13.49 -30.76 -4.09
CA GLU A 8 -13.11 -30.09 -5.34
C GLU A 8 -12.92 -28.58 -5.16
N GLU A 9 -13.75 -27.93 -4.33
CA GLU A 9 -13.57 -26.51 -3.99
C GLU A 9 -12.28 -26.26 -3.20
N MET A 10 -11.94 -27.17 -2.27
CA MET A 10 -10.66 -27.10 -1.55
C MET A 10 -9.47 -27.23 -2.52
N VAL A 11 -9.51 -28.18 -3.45
CA VAL A 11 -8.45 -28.36 -4.47
C VAL A 11 -8.30 -27.08 -5.32
N ARG A 12 -9.42 -26.57 -5.83
CA ARG A 12 -9.40 -25.29 -6.59
C ARG A 12 -8.83 -24.12 -5.79
N SER A 13 -9.11 -24.07 -4.50
CA SER A 13 -8.57 -23.04 -3.62
C SER A 13 -7.06 -23.22 -3.41
N MET A 14 -6.59 -24.45 -3.25
CA MET A 14 -5.16 -24.76 -3.19
C MET A 14 -4.43 -24.36 -4.48
N ASP A 15 -4.99 -24.65 -5.64
CA ASP A 15 -4.41 -24.27 -6.94
C ASP A 15 -4.30 -22.74 -7.08
N ARG A 16 -5.33 -21.99 -6.62
CA ARG A 16 -5.27 -20.52 -6.60
C ARG A 16 -4.15 -20.02 -5.72
N ILE A 17 -3.98 -20.64 -4.55
CA ILE A 17 -2.89 -20.28 -3.60
C ILE A 17 -1.53 -20.55 -4.24
N VAL A 18 -1.32 -21.74 -4.83
CA VAL A 18 -0.06 -22.09 -5.50
C VAL A 18 0.24 -21.10 -6.62
N LYS A 19 -0.76 -20.79 -7.46
CA LYS A 19 -0.63 -19.80 -8.53
C LYS A 19 -0.28 -18.41 -8.00
N PHE A 20 -0.92 -17.99 -6.90
CA PHE A 20 -0.65 -16.72 -6.27
C PHE A 20 0.79 -16.62 -5.76
N PHE A 21 1.30 -17.65 -5.09
CA PHE A 21 2.70 -17.70 -4.65
C PHE A 21 3.67 -17.63 -5.85
N GLY A 22 3.32 -18.29 -6.96
CA GLY A 22 4.12 -18.23 -8.18
C GLY A 22 4.20 -16.83 -8.79
N SER A 23 3.11 -16.04 -8.71
CA SER A 23 3.05 -14.67 -9.24
C SER A 23 3.57 -13.61 -8.26
N SER A 24 3.60 -13.89 -6.96
CA SER A 24 3.91 -12.91 -5.91
C SER A 24 5.28 -12.24 -6.07
N LEU A 25 6.29 -12.94 -6.56
CA LEU A 25 7.63 -12.39 -6.81
C LEU A 25 7.63 -11.36 -7.95
N LYS A 26 6.82 -11.60 -8.98
CA LYS A 26 6.65 -10.65 -10.09
C LYS A 26 5.92 -9.40 -9.62
N GLU A 27 4.83 -9.58 -8.89
CA GLU A 27 4.05 -8.48 -8.29
C GLU A 27 4.93 -7.63 -7.35
N GLU A 28 5.77 -8.26 -6.51
CA GLU A 28 6.74 -7.56 -5.65
C GLU A 28 7.66 -6.65 -6.47
N SER A 29 8.17 -7.16 -7.59
CA SER A 29 9.06 -6.40 -8.48
C SER A 29 8.35 -5.20 -9.11
N GLU A 30 7.12 -5.39 -9.60
CA GLU A 30 6.31 -4.33 -10.22
C GLU A 30 5.94 -3.23 -9.22
N VAL A 31 5.59 -3.62 -7.99
CA VAL A 31 5.29 -2.66 -6.91
C VAL A 31 6.54 -1.87 -6.52
N LYS A 32 7.70 -2.52 -6.40
CA LYS A 32 8.98 -1.84 -6.12
C LYS A 32 9.35 -0.83 -7.20
N GLU A 33 9.16 -1.17 -8.47
CA GLU A 33 9.40 -0.25 -9.57
C GLU A 33 8.44 0.94 -9.54
N THR A 34 7.16 0.69 -9.21
CA THR A 34 6.18 1.76 -9.02
C THR A 34 6.60 2.72 -7.91
N ILE A 35 7.06 2.20 -6.76
CA ILE A 35 7.56 3.02 -5.65
C ILE A 35 8.74 3.88 -6.13
N ARG A 36 9.72 3.28 -6.82
CA ARG A 36 10.90 4.00 -7.34
C ARG A 36 10.51 5.15 -8.28
N ARG A 37 9.58 4.89 -9.21
CA ARG A 37 9.08 5.91 -10.14
C ARG A 37 8.38 7.06 -9.39
N LEU A 38 7.54 6.75 -8.40
CA LEU A 38 6.84 7.75 -7.60
C LEU A 38 7.81 8.56 -6.72
N GLU A 39 8.85 7.94 -6.18
CA GLU A 39 9.90 8.62 -5.42
C GLU A 39 10.73 9.55 -6.31
N GLY A 40 11.08 9.11 -7.52
CA GLY A 40 11.74 9.97 -8.51
C GLY A 40 10.89 11.19 -8.85
N ARG A 41 9.61 11.00 -9.20
CA ARG A 41 8.71 12.12 -9.52
C ARG A 41 8.51 13.06 -8.32
N GLN A 42 8.47 12.54 -7.09
CA GLN A 42 8.43 13.36 -5.88
C GLN A 42 9.67 14.27 -5.78
N GLN A 43 10.87 13.73 -6.06
CA GLN A 43 12.11 14.52 -6.04
C GLN A 43 12.11 15.59 -7.13
N ASP A 44 11.66 15.26 -8.34
CA ASP A 44 11.56 16.24 -9.43
C ASP A 44 10.70 17.44 -9.03
N ILE A 45 9.52 17.20 -8.44
CA ILE A 45 8.65 18.28 -7.98
C ILE A 45 9.30 19.11 -6.87
N LEU A 46 10.03 18.48 -5.95
CA LEU A 46 10.75 19.19 -4.90
C LEU A 46 11.86 20.07 -5.48
N HIS A 47 12.60 19.60 -6.48
CA HIS A 47 13.59 20.37 -7.21
C HIS A 47 12.95 21.53 -7.99
N GLU A 48 11.77 21.32 -8.60
CA GLU A 48 11.04 22.42 -9.24
C GLU A 48 10.67 23.51 -8.23
N PHE A 49 10.25 23.15 -7.00
CA PHE A 49 9.99 24.12 -5.94
C PHE A 49 11.24 24.87 -5.46
N GLU A 50 12.38 24.18 -5.44
CA GLU A 50 13.63 24.72 -4.92
C GLU A 50 14.35 25.63 -5.90
N PHE A 51 14.40 25.23 -7.17
CA PHE A 51 15.25 25.87 -8.18
C PHE A 51 14.50 26.69 -9.22
N SER A 52 13.18 26.62 -9.30
CA SER A 52 12.40 27.29 -10.32
C SER A 52 11.60 28.47 -9.79
N ILE A 53 11.52 29.56 -10.57
CA ILE A 53 10.63 30.69 -10.29
C ILE A 53 9.22 30.31 -10.74
N LEU A 54 8.40 29.86 -9.80
CA LEU A 54 7.06 29.36 -10.06
C LEU A 54 6.00 30.43 -9.80
N SER A 55 5.07 30.59 -10.75
CA SER A 55 3.84 31.34 -10.52
C SER A 55 2.96 30.65 -9.47
N ARG A 56 2.02 31.41 -8.88
CA ARG A 56 1.06 30.86 -7.90
C ARG A 56 0.30 29.66 -8.46
N LYS A 57 -0.17 29.74 -9.71
CA LYS A 57 -0.91 28.66 -10.39
C LYS A 57 -0.06 27.39 -10.55
N GLN A 58 1.20 27.55 -10.93
CA GLN A 58 2.12 26.40 -11.06
C GLN A 58 2.38 25.75 -9.71
N ARG A 59 2.63 26.53 -8.66
CA ARG A 59 2.80 26.00 -7.30
C ARG A 59 1.58 25.23 -6.83
N ASP A 60 0.37 25.72 -7.08
CA ASP A 60 -0.86 25.03 -6.70
C ASP A 60 -1.03 23.68 -7.44
N ILE A 61 -0.64 23.62 -8.72
CA ILE A 61 -0.68 22.38 -9.51
C ILE A 61 0.33 21.38 -8.94
N LEU A 62 1.58 21.78 -8.77
CA LEU A 62 2.64 20.91 -8.27
C LEU A 62 2.35 20.43 -6.84
N ALA A 63 1.79 21.29 -5.99
CA ALA A 63 1.40 20.90 -4.62
C ALA A 63 0.30 19.82 -4.63
N LYS A 64 -0.68 19.91 -5.53
CA LYS A 64 -1.71 18.87 -5.70
C LYS A 64 -1.11 17.57 -6.21
N GLU A 65 -0.24 17.64 -7.21
CA GLU A 65 0.47 16.48 -7.74
C GLU A 65 1.32 15.81 -6.67
N LEU A 66 2.07 16.59 -5.88
CA LEU A 66 2.87 16.08 -4.77
C LEU A 66 2.02 15.35 -3.72
N LYS A 67 0.85 15.90 -3.39
CA LYS A 67 -0.10 15.24 -2.48
C LYS A 67 -0.56 13.90 -3.04
N TYR A 68 -0.94 13.87 -4.33
CA TYR A 68 -1.35 12.64 -5.00
C TYR A 68 -0.24 11.58 -4.99
N ILE A 69 0.97 11.95 -5.39
CA ILE A 69 2.13 11.04 -5.42
C ILE A 69 2.41 10.45 -4.03
N ARG A 70 2.32 11.27 -2.98
CA ARG A 70 2.54 10.78 -1.60
C ARG A 70 1.49 9.76 -1.16
N VAL A 71 0.24 9.92 -1.58
CA VAL A 71 -0.83 8.93 -1.32
C VAL A 71 -0.55 7.64 -2.08
N GLU A 72 -0.29 7.73 -3.39
CA GLU A 72 0.00 6.57 -4.22
C GLU A 72 1.23 5.80 -3.75
N ARG A 73 2.30 6.51 -3.36
CA ARG A 73 3.50 5.88 -2.80
C ARG A 73 3.21 5.13 -1.51
N ARG A 74 2.35 5.67 -0.64
CA ARG A 74 1.94 5.02 0.60
C ARG A 74 1.15 3.74 0.30
N ASN A 75 0.19 3.83 -0.62
CA ASN A 75 -0.59 2.69 -1.06
C ASN A 75 0.30 1.57 -1.63
N ALA A 76 1.26 1.94 -2.48
CA ALA A 76 2.22 0.99 -3.02
C ALA A 76 3.08 0.33 -1.92
N LYS A 77 3.54 1.10 -0.91
CA LYS A 77 4.27 0.56 0.24
C LYS A 77 3.40 -0.38 1.09
N ASN A 78 2.14 -0.04 1.31
CA ASN A 78 1.20 -0.92 2.02
C ASN A 78 0.99 -2.24 1.26
N ILE A 79 0.85 -2.18 -0.08
CA ILE A 79 0.75 -3.38 -0.92
C ILE A 79 2.03 -4.23 -0.79
N LEU A 80 3.20 -3.58 -0.83
CA LEU A 80 4.48 -4.29 -0.69
C LEU A 80 4.58 -5.01 0.67
N GLU A 81 4.19 -4.38 1.76
CA GLU A 81 4.15 -4.98 3.10
C GLU A 81 3.19 -6.19 3.17
N LEU A 82 2.03 -6.09 2.50
CA LEU A 82 1.08 -7.21 2.43
C LEU A 82 1.59 -8.35 1.54
N LEU A 83 2.40 -8.07 0.52
CA LEU A 83 3.01 -9.07 -0.35
C LEU A 83 4.21 -9.76 0.30
N GLU A 84 4.90 -9.10 1.22
CA GLU A 84 6.14 -9.61 1.82
C GLU A 84 6.04 -11.03 2.39
N PRO A 85 5.02 -11.40 3.20
CA PRO A 85 4.89 -12.77 3.72
C PRO A 85 4.76 -13.81 2.60
N PHE A 86 4.07 -13.47 1.50
CA PHE A 86 3.89 -14.38 0.36
C PHE A 86 5.19 -14.55 -0.42
N THR A 87 5.93 -13.48 -0.63
CA THR A 87 7.21 -13.54 -1.37
C THR A 87 8.29 -14.21 -0.56
N GLN A 88 8.31 -14.03 0.76
CA GLN A 88 9.20 -14.79 1.65
C GLN A 88 8.90 -16.28 1.57
N GLN A 89 7.62 -16.66 1.63
CA GLN A 89 7.22 -18.05 1.51
C GLN A 89 7.54 -18.63 0.12
N ALA A 90 7.38 -17.86 -0.94
CA ALA A 90 7.73 -18.28 -2.29
C ALA A 90 9.25 -18.52 -2.47
N LYS A 91 10.08 -17.80 -1.72
CA LYS A 91 11.55 -17.97 -1.70
C LYS A 91 12.02 -19.16 -0.87
N THR A 92 11.23 -19.55 0.13
CA THR A 92 11.54 -20.71 0.98
C THR A 92 10.91 -21.97 0.41
N LYS A 93 11.68 -23.02 0.19
CA LYS A 93 11.20 -24.33 -0.31
C LYS A 93 10.46 -25.15 0.76
N ASN A 94 9.87 -24.52 1.77
CA ASN A 94 9.17 -25.20 2.85
C ASN A 94 7.81 -25.77 2.42
N SER A 95 7.33 -26.78 3.14
CA SER A 95 6.05 -27.44 2.83
C SER A 95 4.92 -26.42 2.75
N LEU A 96 4.23 -26.38 1.61
CA LEU A 96 3.18 -25.42 1.28
C LEU A 96 2.07 -25.32 2.35
N CYS A 97 1.73 -26.43 3.00
CA CYS A 97 0.61 -26.47 3.94
C CYS A 97 0.88 -25.72 5.25
N SER A 98 2.05 -25.88 5.86
CA SER A 98 2.42 -25.16 7.08
C SER A 98 2.72 -23.67 6.78
N GLY A 99 3.29 -23.40 5.62
CA GLY A 99 3.59 -22.04 5.17
C GLY A 99 2.35 -21.21 4.87
N VAL A 100 1.31 -21.77 4.28
CA VAL A 100 0.07 -21.05 3.95
C VAL A 100 -0.62 -20.53 5.20
N ALA A 101 -0.72 -21.32 6.26
CA ALA A 101 -1.32 -20.89 7.53
C ALA A 101 -0.52 -19.75 8.19
N ALA A 102 0.81 -19.89 8.22
CA ALA A 102 1.70 -18.86 8.78
C ALA A 102 1.59 -17.53 7.98
N VAL A 103 1.57 -17.60 6.64
CA VAL A 103 1.40 -16.43 5.78
C VAL A 103 0.05 -15.77 6.02
N ALA A 104 -1.04 -16.53 6.09
CA ALA A 104 -2.37 -15.99 6.33
C ALA A 104 -2.46 -15.22 7.66
N ASN A 105 -1.83 -15.74 8.71
CA ASN A 105 -1.77 -15.09 10.02
C ASN A 105 -0.94 -13.79 9.94
N ARG A 106 0.23 -13.83 9.28
CA ARG A 106 1.07 -12.63 9.14
C ARG A 106 0.39 -11.52 8.34
N VAL A 107 -0.33 -11.87 7.27
CA VAL A 107 -1.11 -10.88 6.50
C VAL A 107 -2.18 -10.20 7.36
N ARG A 108 -2.87 -10.96 8.23
CA ARG A 108 -3.85 -10.37 9.15
C ARG A 108 -3.20 -9.40 10.15
N GLU A 109 -2.03 -9.76 10.69
CA GLU A 109 -1.27 -8.88 11.59
C GLU A 109 -0.83 -7.59 10.88
N VAL A 110 -0.23 -7.70 9.69
CA VAL A 110 0.19 -6.53 8.90
C VAL A 110 -1.00 -5.63 8.57
N LYS A 111 -2.14 -6.19 8.17
CA LYS A 111 -3.35 -5.43 7.92
C LYS A 111 -3.81 -4.67 9.16
N LYS A 112 -3.84 -5.33 10.32
CA LYS A 112 -4.16 -4.69 11.60
C LYS A 112 -3.20 -3.55 11.93
N GLU A 113 -1.89 -3.76 11.76
CA GLU A 113 -0.88 -2.71 11.93
C GLU A 113 -1.09 -1.52 10.98
N GLN A 114 -1.50 -1.76 9.74
CA GLN A 114 -1.81 -0.70 8.77
C GLN A 114 -3.05 0.11 9.18
N ASP A 115 -4.10 -0.55 9.63
CA ASP A 115 -5.34 0.09 10.08
C ASP A 115 -5.11 0.97 11.33
N GLU A 116 -4.17 0.58 12.20
CA GLU A 116 -3.78 1.31 13.40
C GLU A 116 -2.78 2.46 13.13
N ARG A 117 -2.21 2.55 11.93
CA ARG A 117 -1.22 3.58 11.59
C ARG A 117 -1.82 4.97 11.52
N VAL A 118 -1.29 5.87 12.32
CA VAL A 118 -1.63 7.29 12.24
C VAL A 118 -0.58 8.04 11.42
N TYR A 119 -1.01 8.64 10.31
CA TYR A 119 -0.16 9.48 9.48
C TYR A 119 -0.45 10.95 9.76
N GLY A 120 0.47 11.63 10.40
CA GLY A 120 0.35 13.04 10.73
C GLY A 120 1.69 13.78 10.69
N PRO A 121 1.67 15.12 10.62
CA PRO A 121 2.88 15.91 10.78
C PRO A 121 3.46 15.70 12.17
N ARG A 122 4.77 15.53 12.24
CA ARG A 122 5.50 15.46 13.51
C ARG A 122 5.95 16.85 13.92
N ASP A 123 6.05 17.07 15.23
CA ASP A 123 6.68 18.27 15.77
C ASP A 123 8.22 18.16 15.73
N LYS A 124 8.89 19.19 16.27
CA LYS A 124 10.36 19.22 16.32
C LYS A 124 10.97 18.12 17.20
N ASN A 125 10.17 17.53 18.10
CA ASN A 125 10.58 16.44 18.99
C ASN A 125 10.26 15.06 18.41
N GLY A 126 9.69 14.99 17.20
CA GLY A 126 9.30 13.74 16.56
C GLY A 126 7.95 13.19 17.00
N GLU A 127 7.21 13.91 17.85
CA GLU A 127 5.88 13.54 18.29
C GLU A 127 4.82 13.89 17.24
N LEU A 128 3.78 13.05 17.12
CA LEU A 128 2.68 13.33 16.22
C LEU A 128 1.89 14.54 16.68
N LYS A 129 1.82 15.59 15.86
CA LYS A 129 0.91 16.72 16.10
C LYS A 129 -0.52 16.28 15.87
N LEU A 130 -1.16 15.76 16.89
CA LEU A 130 -2.61 15.61 16.91
C LEU A 130 -3.20 17.02 17.05
N LYS A 131 -3.59 17.65 15.95
CA LYS A 131 -4.42 18.85 16.02
C LYS A 131 -5.76 18.43 16.59
N SER A 132 -5.99 18.81 17.85
CA SER A 132 -7.33 18.87 18.41
C SER A 132 -8.16 19.76 17.48
N SER A 133 -9.25 19.24 16.96
CA SER A 133 -10.30 19.95 16.24
C SER A 133 -10.08 20.39 14.79
N ASN A 134 -9.65 19.49 13.89
CA ASN A 134 -10.13 19.57 12.50
C ASN A 134 -10.18 18.16 11.97
N HIS A 135 -11.36 17.70 11.66
CA HIS A 135 -11.67 16.41 11.05
C HIS A 135 -10.79 16.19 9.81
N TYR A 136 -9.70 15.46 9.99
CA TYR A 136 -9.18 14.67 8.88
C TYR A 136 -10.05 13.42 8.83
N GLU A 137 -11.03 13.39 7.94
CA GLU A 137 -11.68 12.13 7.59
C GLU A 137 -10.57 11.15 7.22
N ILE A 138 -10.42 10.10 8.02
CA ILE A 138 -9.66 8.91 7.66
C ILE A 138 -10.38 8.39 6.43
N ILE A 139 -9.79 8.58 5.25
CA ILE A 139 -10.32 7.99 4.02
C ILE A 139 -10.05 6.50 4.13
N PRO A 140 -11.06 5.65 4.31
CA PRO A 140 -10.88 4.21 4.29
C PRO A 140 -10.26 3.84 2.94
N THR A 141 -9.26 2.98 2.94
CA THR A 141 -8.54 2.52 1.75
C THR A 141 -9.43 1.80 0.72
N ASP A 142 -10.68 1.51 1.05
CA ASP A 142 -11.61 0.77 0.19
C ASP A 142 -12.28 1.60 -0.92
N ASN A 143 -12.00 2.92 -1.02
CA ASN A 143 -12.63 3.81 -1.99
C ASN A 143 -11.64 4.64 -2.81
N VAL A 144 -10.69 4.01 -3.48
CA VAL A 144 -9.72 4.70 -4.37
C VAL A 144 -10.35 5.23 -5.67
N HIS A 145 -11.64 5.00 -5.93
CA HIS A 145 -12.24 5.33 -7.24
C HIS A 145 -13.27 6.45 -7.30
N LYS A 146 -13.50 7.26 -6.23
CA LYS A 146 -14.45 8.39 -6.36
C LYS A 146 -14.01 9.64 -5.61
N PHE A 147 -13.12 10.43 -6.21
CA PHE A 147 -12.97 11.83 -5.83
C PHE A 147 -14.15 12.65 -6.37
N LYS A 148 -15.21 12.85 -5.58
CA LYS A 148 -16.14 13.95 -5.79
C LYS A 148 -15.61 15.18 -5.03
N VAL A 149 -15.05 16.13 -5.76
CA VAL A 149 -14.78 17.48 -5.26
C VAL A 149 -16.12 18.12 -4.90
N ARG A 150 -16.45 18.20 -3.61
CA ARG A 150 -17.53 19.08 -3.16
C ARG A 150 -17.02 20.53 -3.20
N LYS A 151 -17.54 21.30 -4.15
CA LYS A 151 -17.45 22.77 -4.12
C LYS A 151 -18.31 23.28 -2.96
N LYS A 152 -17.73 24.08 -2.08
CA LYS A 152 -18.41 25.13 -1.33
C LYS A 152 -18.24 26.45 -2.05
#